data_c88ca887110704070bfdc3c7a3436f6a
#
_entry.id   c88ca887110704070bfdc3c7a3436f6a
#
_cell.length_a   1.000
_cell.length_b   1.000
_cell.length_c   1.000
_cell.angle_alpha   90.00
_cell.angle_beta   90.00
_cell.angle_gamma   90.00
#
_symmetry.space_group_name_H-M   'P 1'
#
loop_
_entity.id
_entity.type
_entity.pdbx_description
1 polymer ?
#
loop_
_entity_poly.entity_id
_entity_poly.type
_entity_poly.pdbx_seq_one_letter_code
_entity_poly.pdbx_strand_id
1 'polypeptide(L)'
;VNKVFPTAEAALQGVVQDGHLMAVGGFGLCGIPEALIEALKDSGTRDLTVISNNAGVDGFGLGKLLETRQIRKMISSYVGENREFARQYLAGELELEFTPQGTLAEKLRAGGAGIPAFFTKTGVGTQVAEGKELREFGGETYVMEHALLPDVALVKAHVADTSGNLRFRLTARNFNPAAAMAGKVCIVEVERLVEVGEIAPDDVHLPGIYVHRIVVNPTPEKRIEKRTLSAAAPVDVAAARQEAQAVIAQAAAVSADEVAVPKVDVPAQTAKTRGA
;
A
#
# COMPACT_ATOMS: atom_id res chain seq x y z
N VAL A 1 -9.58 -16.26 -9.07
CA VAL A 1 -9.93 -15.86 -7.67
C VAL A 1 -10.48 -14.45 -7.70
N ASN A 2 -11.71 -14.25 -7.21
CA ASN A 2 -12.30 -12.92 -7.12
C ASN A 2 -11.53 -12.06 -6.11
N LYS A 3 -11.03 -10.91 -6.56
CA LYS A 3 -10.28 -9.94 -5.75
C LYS A 3 -11.13 -8.76 -5.30
N VAL A 4 -12.35 -8.62 -5.80
CA VAL A 4 -13.20 -7.45 -5.56
C VAL A 4 -14.04 -7.66 -4.30
N PHE A 5 -13.95 -6.74 -3.38
CA PHE A 5 -14.65 -6.75 -2.09
C PHE A 5 -15.71 -5.64 -2.06
N PRO A 6 -16.87 -5.91 -1.44
CA PRO A 6 -17.99 -4.96 -1.45
C PRO A 6 -17.74 -3.70 -0.62
N THR A 7 -16.92 -3.81 0.44
CA THR A 7 -16.61 -2.69 1.34
C THR A 7 -15.16 -2.73 1.82
N ALA A 8 -14.68 -1.62 2.36
CA ALA A 8 -13.34 -1.53 2.94
C ALA A 8 -13.20 -2.45 4.17
N GLU A 9 -14.22 -2.54 5.00
CA GLU A 9 -14.26 -3.42 6.18
C GLU A 9 -14.14 -4.90 5.77
N ALA A 10 -14.91 -5.32 4.77
CA ALA A 10 -14.84 -6.67 4.23
C ALA A 10 -13.46 -6.98 3.65
N ALA A 11 -12.81 -5.99 3.04
CA ALA A 11 -11.46 -6.16 2.49
C ALA A 11 -10.38 -6.24 3.58
N LEU A 12 -10.57 -5.65 4.75
CA LEU A 12 -9.65 -5.75 5.89
C LEU A 12 -9.86 -7.03 6.70
N GLN A 13 -11.08 -7.57 6.70
CA GLN A 13 -11.45 -8.70 7.54
C GLN A 13 -10.57 -9.94 7.33
N GLY A 14 -10.04 -10.49 8.43
CA GLY A 14 -9.20 -11.68 8.43
C GLY A 14 -7.77 -11.48 7.90
N VAL A 15 -7.39 -10.24 7.56
CA VAL A 15 -6.05 -9.92 7.05
C VAL A 15 -5.29 -9.00 8.00
N VAL A 16 -5.97 -8.00 8.56
CA VAL A 16 -5.36 -7.05 9.49
C VAL A 16 -5.51 -7.56 10.92
N GLN A 17 -4.42 -7.51 11.69
CA GLN A 17 -4.35 -7.97 13.08
C GLN A 17 -3.52 -7.01 13.91
N ASP A 18 -3.70 -7.06 15.24
CA ASP A 18 -2.88 -6.32 16.19
C ASP A 18 -1.39 -6.63 16.00
N GLY A 19 -0.56 -5.63 16.14
CA GLY A 19 0.90 -5.75 16.02
C GLY A 19 1.44 -5.82 14.58
N HIS A 20 0.60 -5.84 13.55
CA HIS A 20 1.05 -5.93 12.16
C HIS A 20 1.96 -4.76 11.75
N LEU A 21 2.94 -5.09 10.91
CA LEU A 21 3.70 -4.12 10.12
C LEU A 21 2.91 -3.79 8.85
N MET A 22 2.50 -2.54 8.71
CA MET A 22 1.67 -2.10 7.60
C MET A 22 2.39 -1.04 6.76
N ALA A 23 2.30 -1.12 5.43
CA ALA A 23 2.67 -0.01 4.54
C ALA A 23 1.41 0.71 4.07
N VAL A 24 1.37 2.02 4.21
CA VAL A 24 0.28 2.85 3.72
C VAL A 24 0.81 3.82 2.68
N GLY A 25 0.29 3.69 1.46
CA GLY A 25 0.65 4.54 0.32
C GLY A 25 0.20 5.98 0.52
N GLY A 26 0.69 6.86 -0.36
CA GLY A 26 0.42 8.28 -0.30
C GLY A 26 1.66 9.12 -0.01
N PHE A 27 1.52 10.42 -0.20
CA PHE A 27 2.52 11.45 0.11
C PHE A 27 1.78 12.67 0.65
N GLY A 28 1.95 13.00 1.90
CA GLY A 28 1.02 13.88 2.58
C GLY A 28 -0.38 13.28 2.53
N LEU A 29 -1.33 14.05 2.06
CA LEU A 29 -2.70 13.58 1.81
C LEU A 29 -2.92 13.11 0.35
N CYS A 30 -1.93 13.33 -0.53
CA CYS A 30 -2.07 12.98 -1.94
C CYS A 30 -1.96 11.46 -2.14
N GLY A 31 -3.01 10.84 -2.66
CA GLY A 31 -3.01 9.42 -3.01
C GLY A 31 -3.10 8.48 -1.80
N ILE A 32 -3.65 8.91 -0.68
CA ILE A 32 -3.93 8.05 0.46
C ILE A 32 -5.20 7.20 0.23
N PRO A 33 -5.27 5.97 0.74
CA PRO A 33 -6.46 5.11 0.66
C PRO A 33 -7.46 5.49 1.76
N GLU A 34 -8.28 6.50 1.52
CA GLU A 34 -9.14 7.17 2.53
C GLU A 34 -10.14 6.23 3.20
N ALA A 35 -10.84 5.42 2.39
CA ALA A 35 -11.85 4.49 2.90
C ALA A 35 -11.21 3.32 3.66
N LEU A 36 -10.06 2.82 3.21
CA LEU A 36 -9.33 1.76 3.92
C LEU A 36 -8.77 2.27 5.26
N ILE A 37 -8.30 3.52 5.32
CA ILE A 37 -7.84 4.12 6.58
C ILE A 37 -9.01 4.29 7.56
N GLU A 38 -10.18 4.72 7.10
CA GLU A 38 -11.37 4.85 7.95
C GLU A 38 -11.83 3.48 8.49
N ALA A 39 -11.93 2.49 7.61
CA ALA A 39 -12.28 1.13 8.01
C ALA A 39 -11.27 0.52 8.99
N LEU A 40 -9.97 0.80 8.80
CA LEU A 40 -8.93 0.38 9.74
C LEU A 40 -9.09 1.07 11.10
N LYS A 41 -9.42 2.35 11.13
CA LYS A 41 -9.74 3.07 12.36
C LYS A 41 -10.91 2.42 13.09
N ASP A 42 -12.00 2.15 12.37
CA ASP A 42 -13.23 1.60 12.94
C ASP A 42 -13.08 0.13 13.38
N SER A 43 -12.13 -0.61 12.81
CA SER A 43 -11.79 -1.97 13.24
C SER A 43 -11.24 -2.05 14.67
N GLY A 44 -10.69 -0.95 15.17
CA GLY A 44 -10.07 -0.88 16.49
C GLY A 44 -8.77 -1.67 16.62
N THR A 45 -8.20 -2.19 15.52
CA THR A 45 -6.90 -2.90 15.50
C THR A 45 -5.80 -2.03 16.08
N ARG A 46 -4.94 -2.60 16.93
CA ARG A 46 -3.98 -1.85 17.76
C ARG A 46 -2.53 -2.31 17.57
N ASP A 47 -1.62 -1.58 18.24
CA ASP A 47 -0.19 -1.87 18.28
C ASP A 47 0.47 -1.92 16.89
N LEU A 48 -0.09 -1.20 15.94
CA LEU A 48 0.38 -1.19 14.55
C LEU A 48 1.74 -0.51 14.44
N THR A 49 2.62 -1.09 13.63
CA THR A 49 3.79 -0.40 13.09
C THR A 49 3.46 0.05 11.67
N VAL A 50 3.47 1.34 11.41
CA VAL A 50 3.04 1.88 10.11
C VAL A 50 4.21 2.51 9.36
N ILE A 51 4.43 2.05 8.14
CA ILE A 51 5.38 2.57 7.17
C ILE A 51 4.62 3.53 6.25
N SER A 52 4.95 4.81 6.29
CA SER A 52 4.41 5.81 5.37
C SER A 52 5.31 7.04 5.32
N ASN A 53 5.22 7.82 4.25
CA ASN A 53 6.01 9.06 4.12
C ASN A 53 5.82 10.00 5.32
N ASN A 54 4.57 10.16 5.76
CA ASN A 54 4.15 10.89 6.97
C ASN A 54 2.86 10.27 7.52
N ALA A 55 2.25 10.88 8.53
CA ALA A 55 1.00 10.42 9.13
C ALA A 55 -0.20 11.32 8.81
N GLY A 56 -0.29 11.84 7.60
CA GLY A 56 -1.36 12.76 7.21
C GLY A 56 -1.31 14.07 8.02
N VAL A 57 -2.47 14.56 8.39
CA VAL A 57 -2.65 15.76 9.23
C VAL A 57 -3.60 15.44 10.39
N ASP A 58 -3.73 16.37 11.34
CA ASP A 58 -4.73 16.25 12.42
C ASP A 58 -6.12 15.99 11.82
N GLY A 59 -6.79 14.93 12.29
CA GLY A 59 -8.15 14.57 11.89
C GLY A 59 -8.33 13.99 10.49
N PHE A 60 -7.25 13.78 9.71
CA PHE A 60 -7.36 13.20 8.38
C PHE A 60 -6.18 12.29 7.98
N GLY A 61 -6.46 11.27 7.13
CA GLY A 61 -5.49 10.26 6.77
C GLY A 61 -5.05 9.45 8.00
N LEU A 62 -3.78 9.07 8.08
CA LEU A 62 -3.24 8.33 9.21
C LEU A 62 -3.30 9.09 10.54
N GLY A 63 -3.51 10.43 10.52
CA GLY A 63 -3.76 11.21 11.73
C GLY A 63 -4.92 10.68 12.56
N LYS A 64 -5.97 10.14 11.93
CA LYS A 64 -7.09 9.49 12.61
C LYS A 64 -6.66 8.28 13.46
N LEU A 65 -5.69 7.49 12.98
CA LEU A 65 -5.17 6.33 13.71
C LEU A 65 -4.24 6.72 14.86
N LEU A 66 -3.59 7.88 14.77
CA LEU A 66 -2.83 8.45 15.89
C LEU A 66 -3.79 8.95 17.00
N GLU A 67 -4.88 9.61 16.64
CA GLU A 67 -5.90 10.08 17.60
C GLU A 67 -6.52 8.92 18.39
N THR A 68 -6.75 7.77 17.75
CA THR A 68 -7.30 6.55 18.39
C THR A 68 -6.25 5.67 19.05
N ARG A 69 -4.96 6.05 19.02
CA ARG A 69 -3.84 5.28 19.60
C ARG A 69 -3.71 3.86 19.04
N GLN A 70 -4.03 3.68 17.77
CA GLN A 70 -3.88 2.40 17.08
C GLN A 70 -2.45 2.17 16.57
N ILE A 71 -1.68 3.24 16.36
CA ILE A 71 -0.29 3.18 15.91
C ILE A 71 0.64 3.23 17.13
N ARG A 72 1.46 2.20 17.32
CA ARG A 72 2.53 2.14 18.31
C ARG A 72 3.83 2.73 17.77
N LYS A 73 4.15 2.47 16.50
CA LYS A 73 5.39 2.89 15.85
C LYS A 73 5.13 3.43 14.45
N MET A 74 5.79 4.53 14.11
CA MET A 74 5.90 5.02 12.73
C MET A 74 7.30 4.78 12.19
N ILE A 75 7.40 4.28 10.95
CA ILE A 75 8.61 4.31 10.12
C ILE A 75 8.34 5.34 9.02
N SER A 76 8.93 6.53 9.16
CA SER A 76 8.48 7.70 8.41
C SER A 76 9.63 8.63 8.07
N SER A 77 9.48 9.41 7.00
CA SER A 77 10.49 10.39 6.58
C SER A 77 10.16 11.82 6.98
N TYR A 78 8.93 12.08 7.47
CA TYR A 78 8.47 13.41 7.78
C TYR A 78 7.39 13.39 8.86
N VAL A 79 7.50 14.28 9.83
CA VAL A 79 6.54 14.41 10.96
C VAL A 79 5.58 15.58 10.77
N GLY A 80 6.04 16.64 10.08
CA GLY A 80 5.37 17.93 10.03
C GLY A 80 3.92 17.90 9.56
N GLU A 81 3.19 18.99 9.80
CA GLU A 81 1.77 19.21 9.48
C GLU A 81 0.77 18.35 10.31
N ASN A 82 1.26 17.47 11.22
CA ASN A 82 0.45 16.70 12.15
C ASN A 82 0.91 16.96 13.59
N ARG A 83 0.12 17.73 14.34
CA ARG A 83 0.44 18.15 15.71
C ARG A 83 0.36 16.98 16.70
N GLU A 84 -0.61 16.09 16.50
CA GLU A 84 -0.77 14.92 17.35
C GLU A 84 0.41 13.93 17.17
N PHE A 85 0.92 13.79 15.97
CA PHE A 85 2.14 13.02 15.71
C PHE A 85 3.33 13.59 16.52
N ALA A 86 3.58 14.89 16.36
CA ALA A 86 4.67 15.56 17.07
C ALA A 86 4.48 15.46 18.59
N ARG A 87 3.26 15.68 19.10
CA ARG A 87 2.94 15.59 20.52
C ARG A 87 3.22 14.18 21.09
N GLN A 88 2.73 13.13 20.42
CA GLN A 88 2.89 11.75 20.89
C GLN A 88 4.36 11.34 20.87
N TYR A 89 5.10 11.71 19.82
CA TYR A 89 6.53 11.43 19.75
C TYR A 89 7.32 12.12 20.88
N LEU A 90 7.11 13.41 21.08
CA LEU A 90 7.79 14.18 22.13
C LEU A 90 7.43 13.71 23.56
N ALA A 91 6.23 13.18 23.75
CA ALA A 91 5.78 12.61 25.02
C ALA A 91 6.26 11.16 25.24
N GLY A 92 6.96 10.54 24.27
CA GLY A 92 7.38 9.13 24.35
C GLY A 92 6.23 8.13 24.21
N GLU A 93 5.07 8.56 23.72
CA GLU A 93 3.87 7.73 23.53
C GLU A 93 3.84 7.01 22.18
N LEU A 94 4.64 7.47 21.23
CA LEU A 94 4.77 6.93 19.89
C LEU A 94 6.25 6.71 19.55
N GLU A 95 6.60 5.50 19.15
CA GLU A 95 7.92 5.21 18.61
C GLU A 95 8.07 5.78 17.19
N LEU A 96 9.21 6.37 16.88
CA LEU A 96 9.53 6.85 15.54
C LEU A 96 10.89 6.29 15.07
N GLU A 97 10.86 5.58 13.96
CA GLU A 97 12.05 5.28 13.16
C GLU A 97 12.12 6.27 12.00
N PHE A 98 12.97 7.29 12.18
CA PHE A 98 13.15 8.30 11.14
C PHE A 98 13.99 7.75 10.01
N THR A 99 13.40 7.62 8.83
CA THR A 99 14.04 7.05 7.64
C THR A 99 14.06 8.11 6.53
N PRO A 100 15.22 8.47 5.96
CA PRO A 100 15.26 9.41 4.84
C PRO A 100 14.34 8.97 3.70
N GLN A 101 13.65 9.92 3.07
CA GLN A 101 12.55 9.64 2.14
C GLN A 101 12.94 8.71 0.99
N GLY A 102 14.08 8.96 0.33
CA GLY A 102 14.57 8.09 -0.73
C GLY A 102 14.93 6.69 -0.23
N THR A 103 15.48 6.60 0.99
CA THR A 103 15.79 5.33 1.66
C THR A 103 14.49 4.58 1.99
N LEU A 104 13.46 5.26 2.47
CA LEU A 104 12.15 4.65 2.75
C LEU A 104 11.54 4.04 1.48
N ALA A 105 11.58 4.77 0.37
CA ALA A 105 11.11 4.28 -0.93
C ALA A 105 11.91 3.06 -1.38
N GLU A 106 13.25 3.10 -1.25
CA GLU A 106 14.11 1.99 -1.66
C GLU A 106 13.97 0.77 -0.74
N LYS A 107 13.77 0.95 0.57
CA LYS A 107 13.48 -0.16 1.51
C LYS A 107 12.21 -0.92 1.09
N LEU A 108 11.15 -0.21 0.68
CA LEU A 108 9.93 -0.83 0.15
C LEU A 108 10.19 -1.49 -1.20
N ARG A 109 10.88 -0.80 -2.14
CA ARG A 109 11.19 -1.38 -3.44
C ARG A 109 12.03 -2.65 -3.31
N ALA A 110 13.05 -2.63 -2.47
CA ALA A 110 13.90 -3.78 -2.19
C ALA A 110 13.08 -4.96 -1.63
N GLY A 111 12.18 -4.69 -0.66
CA GLY A 111 11.29 -5.70 -0.12
C GLY A 111 10.42 -6.36 -1.19
N GLY A 112 9.78 -5.55 -2.04
CA GLY A 112 8.96 -6.04 -3.15
C GLY A 112 9.74 -6.80 -4.24
N ALA A 113 11.05 -6.55 -4.35
CA ALA A 113 11.95 -7.22 -5.30
C ALA A 113 12.67 -8.44 -4.70
N GLY A 114 12.44 -8.79 -3.43
CA GLY A 114 13.12 -9.89 -2.76
C GLY A 114 14.59 -9.59 -2.40
N ILE A 115 14.97 -8.31 -2.36
CA ILE A 115 16.32 -7.85 -1.97
C ILE A 115 16.31 -7.60 -0.47
N PRO A 116 17.09 -8.34 0.35
CA PRO A 116 17.01 -8.25 1.81
C PRO A 116 17.63 -6.98 2.38
N ALA A 117 18.64 -6.42 1.72
CA ALA A 117 19.36 -5.22 2.13
C ALA A 117 20.06 -4.58 0.95
N PHE A 118 20.41 -3.31 1.09
CA PHE A 118 21.19 -2.55 0.11
C PHE A 118 22.07 -1.52 0.79
N PHE A 119 23.05 -0.98 0.06
CA PHE A 119 23.93 0.09 0.53
C PHE A 119 23.56 1.42 -0.13
N THR A 120 23.54 2.49 0.68
CA THR A 120 23.23 3.86 0.20
C THR A 120 24.17 4.88 0.82
N LYS A 121 24.43 5.99 0.13
CA LYS A 121 25.17 7.14 0.68
C LYS A 121 24.29 7.98 1.62
N THR A 122 22.97 7.90 1.48
CA THR A 122 22.04 8.73 2.24
C THR A 122 22.11 8.39 3.72
N GLY A 123 22.38 9.41 4.55
CA GLY A 123 22.48 9.27 5.99
C GLY A 123 23.88 8.99 6.53
N VAL A 124 24.90 8.74 5.69
CA VAL A 124 26.27 8.57 6.14
C VAL A 124 26.75 9.84 6.89
N GLY A 125 27.36 9.64 8.06
CA GLY A 125 27.81 10.73 8.92
C GLY A 125 26.71 11.43 9.72
N THR A 126 25.50 10.89 9.74
CA THR A 126 24.38 11.38 10.55
C THR A 126 23.89 10.31 11.55
N GLN A 127 22.99 10.69 12.45
CA GLN A 127 22.34 9.76 13.40
C GLN A 127 21.64 8.58 12.70
N VAL A 128 21.23 8.74 11.45
CA VAL A 128 20.58 7.67 10.66
C VAL A 128 21.53 6.47 10.46
N ALA A 129 22.83 6.70 10.42
CA ALA A 129 23.84 5.65 10.23
C ALA A 129 24.30 4.99 11.52
N GLU A 130 23.91 5.51 12.70
CA GLU A 130 24.35 4.97 13.99
C GLU A 130 23.86 3.53 14.18
N GLY A 131 24.79 2.64 14.56
CA GLY A 131 24.53 1.23 14.78
C GLY A 131 24.32 0.39 13.52
N LYS A 132 24.43 0.98 12.30
CA LYS A 132 24.31 0.27 11.02
C LYS A 132 25.68 -0.09 10.46
N GLU A 133 25.71 -1.15 9.64
CA GLU A 133 26.93 -1.54 8.92
C GLU A 133 27.33 -0.44 7.93
N LEU A 134 28.61 -0.06 7.95
CA LEU A 134 29.22 0.82 6.96
C LEU A 134 30.16 0.02 6.06
N ARG A 135 30.17 0.31 4.76
CA ARG A 135 31.06 -0.32 3.81
C ARG A 135 31.57 0.68 2.77
N GLU A 136 32.81 0.53 2.39
CA GLU A 136 33.41 1.34 1.33
C GLU A 136 33.26 0.68 -0.05
N PHE A 137 32.87 1.47 -1.03
CA PHE A 137 32.85 1.11 -2.45
C PHE A 137 33.47 2.26 -3.25
N GLY A 138 34.53 1.95 -4.00
CA GLY A 138 35.20 2.97 -4.82
C GLY A 138 35.78 4.17 -4.05
N GLY A 139 36.18 3.96 -2.78
CA GLY A 139 36.70 5.03 -1.91
C GLY A 139 35.63 5.91 -1.25
N GLU A 140 34.35 5.53 -1.34
CA GLU A 140 33.24 6.25 -0.73
C GLU A 140 32.50 5.35 0.27
N THR A 141 32.11 5.92 1.41
CA THR A 141 31.39 5.19 2.46
C THR A 141 29.88 5.12 2.18
N TYR A 142 29.31 3.97 2.45
CA TYR A 142 27.88 3.68 2.34
C TYR A 142 27.36 3.06 3.65
N VAL A 143 26.09 3.28 3.95
CA VAL A 143 25.39 2.64 5.04
C VAL A 143 24.46 1.54 4.51
N MET A 144 24.44 0.41 5.20
CA MET A 144 23.52 -0.69 4.89
C MET A 144 22.13 -0.42 5.46
N GLU A 145 21.12 -0.60 4.61
CA GLU A 145 19.71 -0.52 4.98
C GLU A 145 19.00 -1.83 4.67
N HIS A 146 18.22 -2.31 5.63
CA HIS A 146 17.39 -3.50 5.45
C HIS A 146 16.10 -3.16 4.72
N ALA A 147 15.64 -4.07 3.88
CA ALA A 147 14.35 -3.98 3.21
C ALA A 147 13.18 -3.98 4.20
N LEU A 148 12.05 -3.42 3.80
CA LEU A 148 10.80 -3.46 4.54
C LEU A 148 9.82 -4.42 3.85
N LEU A 149 9.32 -5.39 4.61
CA LEU A 149 8.39 -6.44 4.17
C LEU A 149 7.11 -6.38 5.03
N PRO A 150 6.22 -5.43 4.77
CA PRO A 150 5.00 -5.28 5.55
C PRO A 150 4.06 -6.48 5.39
N ASP A 151 3.34 -6.82 6.47
CA ASP A 151 2.33 -7.87 6.44
C ASP A 151 1.17 -7.48 5.54
N VAL A 152 0.77 -6.20 5.60
CA VAL A 152 -0.32 -5.64 4.79
C VAL A 152 0.11 -4.31 4.19
N ALA A 153 -0.20 -4.11 2.91
CA ALA A 153 -0.13 -2.82 2.24
C ALA A 153 -1.53 -2.29 1.94
N LEU A 154 -1.80 -1.06 2.35
CA LEU A 154 -2.99 -0.30 1.98
C LEU A 154 -2.59 0.78 0.98
N VAL A 155 -3.12 0.71 -0.23
CA VAL A 155 -2.71 1.61 -1.33
C VAL A 155 -3.91 2.18 -2.06
N LYS A 156 -3.68 3.30 -2.75
CA LYS A 156 -4.67 3.92 -3.61
C LYS A 156 -4.22 3.93 -5.06
N ALA A 157 -5.12 3.53 -5.95
CA ALA A 157 -4.97 3.74 -7.39
C ALA A 157 -6.17 4.52 -7.97
N HIS A 158 -6.08 4.91 -9.23
CA HIS A 158 -7.18 5.59 -9.92
C HIS A 158 -8.14 4.59 -10.53
N VAL A 159 -7.60 3.60 -11.26
CA VAL A 159 -8.37 2.55 -11.92
C VAL A 159 -7.74 1.20 -11.59
N ALA A 160 -8.57 0.20 -11.35
CA ALA A 160 -8.17 -1.21 -11.39
C ALA A 160 -9.05 -1.95 -12.41
N ASP A 161 -8.50 -2.99 -13.02
CA ASP A 161 -9.35 -4.02 -13.63
C ASP A 161 -9.68 -5.12 -12.60
N THR A 162 -10.62 -6.00 -12.93
CA THR A 162 -11.06 -7.08 -12.03
C THR A 162 -9.96 -8.11 -11.72
N SER A 163 -8.88 -8.18 -12.52
CA SER A 163 -7.68 -8.98 -12.24
C SER A 163 -6.68 -8.28 -11.33
N GLY A 164 -6.87 -6.99 -11.05
CA GLY A 164 -6.04 -6.20 -10.15
C GLY A 164 -4.91 -5.43 -10.84
N ASN A 165 -4.88 -5.32 -12.16
CA ASN A 165 -3.97 -4.41 -12.84
C ASN A 165 -4.34 -2.96 -12.48
N LEU A 166 -3.34 -2.15 -12.13
CA LEU A 166 -3.57 -0.80 -11.62
C LEU A 166 -3.03 0.27 -12.55
N ARG A 167 -3.82 1.35 -12.67
CA ARG A 167 -3.39 2.62 -13.23
C ARG A 167 -3.49 3.70 -12.17
N PHE A 168 -2.37 4.34 -11.86
CA PHE A 168 -2.31 5.50 -10.97
C PHE A 168 -2.52 6.79 -11.75
N ARG A 169 -2.89 7.87 -11.04
CA ARG A 169 -3.11 9.17 -11.67
C ARG A 169 -2.19 10.23 -11.08
N LEU A 170 -1.39 10.87 -11.95
CA LEU A 170 -0.53 12.00 -11.61
C LEU A 170 0.35 11.71 -10.37
N THR A 171 0.50 12.69 -9.48
CA THR A 171 1.33 12.60 -8.26
C THR A 171 0.79 11.62 -7.21
N ALA A 172 -0.48 11.19 -7.30
CA ALA A 172 -1.02 10.14 -6.44
C ALA A 172 -0.36 8.76 -6.67
N ARG A 173 0.46 8.59 -7.72
CA ARG A 173 1.30 7.41 -7.90
C ARG A 173 2.31 7.24 -6.75
N ASN A 174 3.04 8.28 -6.40
CA ASN A 174 4.02 8.40 -5.31
C ASN A 174 4.51 7.08 -4.68
N PHE A 175 4.30 6.84 -3.38
CA PHE A 175 4.72 5.62 -2.68
C PHE A 175 3.83 4.39 -2.96
N ASN A 176 2.66 4.57 -3.58
CA ASN A 176 1.68 3.50 -3.75
C ASN A 176 2.23 2.25 -4.46
N PRO A 177 2.95 2.33 -5.60
CA PRO A 177 3.49 1.14 -6.26
C PRO A 177 4.50 0.39 -5.38
N ALA A 178 5.42 1.09 -4.72
CA ALA A 178 6.43 0.47 -3.87
C ALA A 178 5.81 -0.21 -2.65
N ALA A 179 4.83 0.43 -2.01
CA ALA A 179 4.08 -0.16 -0.91
C ALA A 179 3.31 -1.41 -1.34
N ALA A 180 2.61 -1.34 -2.50
CA ALA A 180 1.85 -2.48 -3.04
C ALA A 180 2.75 -3.69 -3.31
N MET A 181 3.93 -3.47 -3.87
CA MET A 181 4.90 -4.55 -4.18
C MET A 181 5.51 -5.16 -2.93
N ALA A 182 5.74 -4.37 -1.88
CA ALA A 182 6.38 -4.82 -0.65
C ALA A 182 5.45 -5.64 0.25
N GLY A 183 4.14 -5.38 0.24
CA GLY A 183 3.17 -6.01 1.13
C GLY A 183 2.94 -7.49 0.82
N LYS A 184 2.99 -8.35 1.85
CA LYS A 184 2.59 -9.77 1.70
C LYS A 184 1.14 -9.89 1.24
N VAL A 185 0.27 -9.01 1.73
CA VAL A 185 -1.10 -8.81 1.24
C VAL A 185 -1.26 -7.34 0.88
N CYS A 186 -1.64 -7.07 -0.37
CA CYS A 186 -1.94 -5.73 -0.84
C CYS A 186 -3.45 -5.57 -1.02
N ILE A 187 -4.01 -4.55 -0.38
CA ILE A 187 -5.41 -4.11 -0.51
C ILE A 187 -5.39 -2.74 -1.18
N VAL A 188 -6.07 -2.61 -2.31
CA VAL A 188 -6.12 -1.36 -3.06
C VAL A 188 -7.51 -0.74 -3.01
N GLU A 189 -7.55 0.55 -2.71
CA GLU A 189 -8.70 1.41 -2.92
C GLU A 189 -8.60 2.05 -4.30
N VAL A 190 -9.65 1.96 -5.12
CA VAL A 190 -9.69 2.53 -6.46
C VAL A 190 -10.90 3.43 -6.64
N GLU A 191 -10.78 4.42 -7.53
CA GLU A 191 -11.91 5.30 -7.88
C GLU A 191 -12.84 4.65 -8.90
N ARG A 192 -12.28 3.80 -9.77
CA ARG A 192 -13.01 3.11 -10.82
C ARG A 192 -12.51 1.68 -10.99
N LEU A 193 -13.45 0.76 -11.11
CA LEU A 193 -13.21 -0.63 -11.48
C LEU A 193 -13.68 -0.84 -12.92
N VAL A 194 -12.91 -1.56 -13.71
CA VAL A 194 -13.18 -1.86 -15.11
C VAL A 194 -12.96 -3.35 -15.40
N GLU A 195 -13.40 -3.81 -16.55
CA GLU A 195 -13.14 -5.18 -16.98
C GLU A 195 -11.70 -5.38 -17.47
N VAL A 196 -11.26 -6.63 -17.46
CA VAL A 196 -9.94 -6.99 -17.98
C VAL A 196 -9.84 -6.64 -19.46
N GLY A 197 -8.78 -5.92 -19.83
CA GLY A 197 -8.54 -5.45 -21.20
C GLY A 197 -8.98 -3.99 -21.45
N GLU A 198 -9.70 -3.35 -20.55
CA GLU A 198 -10.05 -1.93 -20.68
C GLU A 198 -8.90 -1.00 -20.28
N ILE A 199 -7.94 -1.48 -19.47
CA ILE A 199 -6.67 -0.77 -19.27
C ILE A 199 -5.72 -1.20 -20.40
N ALA A 200 -5.30 -0.25 -21.23
CA ALA A 200 -4.32 -0.55 -22.27
C ALA A 200 -3.04 -1.13 -21.66
N PRO A 201 -2.39 -2.13 -22.29
CA PRO A 201 -1.21 -2.78 -21.72
C PRO A 201 -0.11 -1.81 -21.27
N ASP A 202 0.15 -0.76 -22.03
CA ASP A 202 1.17 0.26 -21.72
C ASP A 202 0.74 1.20 -20.58
N ASP A 203 -0.54 1.22 -20.23
CA ASP A 203 -1.11 2.00 -19.13
C ASP A 203 -1.16 1.21 -17.81
N VAL A 204 -0.81 -0.05 -17.81
CA VAL A 204 -0.69 -0.85 -16.58
C VAL A 204 0.56 -0.43 -15.82
N HIS A 205 0.36 0.39 -14.79
CA HIS A 205 1.45 0.89 -13.96
C HIS A 205 1.92 -0.13 -12.90
N LEU A 206 1.03 -1.02 -12.48
CA LEU A 206 1.34 -2.13 -11.56
C LEU A 206 0.52 -3.36 -11.96
N PRO A 207 1.20 -4.50 -12.25
CA PRO A 207 0.51 -5.75 -12.58
C PRO A 207 -0.33 -6.29 -11.42
N GLY A 208 -1.45 -6.91 -11.76
CA GLY A 208 -2.41 -7.45 -10.79
C GLY A 208 -1.84 -8.55 -9.86
N ILE A 209 -0.70 -9.15 -10.21
CA ILE A 209 -0.04 -10.16 -9.37
C ILE A 209 0.30 -9.63 -7.96
N TYR A 210 0.50 -8.33 -7.81
CA TYR A 210 0.78 -7.69 -6.53
C TYR A 210 -0.48 -7.34 -5.74
N VAL A 211 -1.66 -7.40 -6.35
CA VAL A 211 -2.92 -6.97 -5.75
C VAL A 211 -3.73 -8.18 -5.32
N HIS A 212 -4.11 -8.22 -4.05
CA HIS A 212 -4.86 -9.32 -3.46
C HIS A 212 -6.34 -8.98 -3.26
N ARG A 213 -6.65 -7.72 -2.91
CA ARG A 213 -8.02 -7.25 -2.64
C ARG A 213 -8.22 -5.86 -3.23
N ILE A 214 -9.41 -5.62 -3.79
CA ILE A 214 -9.80 -4.37 -4.44
C ILE A 214 -11.07 -3.86 -3.80
N VAL A 215 -11.08 -2.57 -3.47
CA VAL A 215 -12.27 -1.85 -2.96
C VAL A 215 -12.50 -0.62 -3.83
N VAL A 216 -13.75 -0.37 -4.18
CA VAL A 216 -14.12 0.81 -4.97
C VAL A 216 -14.59 1.93 -4.06
N ASN A 217 -13.92 3.08 -4.14
CA ASN A 217 -14.34 4.34 -3.54
C ASN A 217 -14.47 5.38 -4.66
N PRO A 218 -15.65 5.53 -5.28
CA PRO A 218 -15.82 6.41 -6.43
C PRO A 218 -15.81 7.89 -6.08
N THR A 219 -15.90 8.22 -4.80
CA THR A 219 -16.03 9.61 -4.32
C THR A 219 -15.07 9.95 -3.19
N PRO A 220 -13.74 9.77 -3.39
CA PRO A 220 -12.76 10.16 -2.39
C PRO A 220 -12.74 11.69 -2.25
N GLU A 221 -12.49 12.18 -1.03
CA GLU A 221 -12.40 13.63 -0.77
C GLU A 221 -11.19 14.28 -1.47
N LYS A 222 -10.09 13.54 -1.62
CA LYS A 222 -8.83 14.01 -2.22
C LYS A 222 -8.32 15.31 -1.62
N ARG A 223 -8.29 15.37 -0.30
CA ARG A 223 -7.69 16.51 0.40
C ARG A 223 -6.20 16.59 0.06
N ILE A 224 -5.71 17.82 0.00
CA ILE A 224 -4.28 18.14 -0.06
C ILE A 224 -4.00 19.28 0.92
N GLU A 225 -2.80 19.34 1.47
CA GLU A 225 -2.42 20.29 2.52
C GLU A 225 -2.52 21.74 2.05
N LYS A 226 -2.09 21.99 0.82
CA LYS A 226 -2.10 23.33 0.20
C LYS A 226 -2.80 23.26 -1.16
N ARG A 227 -4.05 23.69 -1.19
CA ARG A 227 -4.82 23.70 -2.44
C ARG A 227 -4.33 24.81 -3.35
N THR A 228 -3.89 24.43 -4.55
CA THR A 228 -3.55 25.35 -5.64
C THR A 228 -4.42 25.13 -6.87
N LEU A 229 -5.37 24.18 -6.82
CA LEU A 229 -6.21 23.79 -7.94
C LEU A 229 -7.61 24.39 -7.83
N SER A 230 -8.22 24.67 -8.99
CA SER A 230 -9.65 25.02 -9.09
C SER A 230 -10.51 23.87 -8.56
N ALA A 231 -11.71 24.19 -8.08
CA ALA A 231 -12.67 23.17 -7.67
C ALA A 231 -12.93 22.18 -8.81
N ALA A 232 -12.92 20.88 -8.50
CA ALA A 232 -13.32 19.87 -9.47
C ALA A 232 -14.81 20.06 -9.84
N ALA A 233 -15.18 19.72 -11.07
CA ALA A 233 -16.58 19.63 -11.46
C ALA A 233 -17.33 18.69 -10.49
N PRO A 234 -18.59 18.98 -10.16
CA PRO A 234 -19.40 18.09 -9.31
C PRO A 234 -19.43 16.68 -9.92
N VAL A 235 -19.14 15.68 -9.11
CA VAL A 235 -19.29 14.27 -9.49
C VAL A 235 -20.70 13.86 -9.11
N ASP A 236 -21.41 13.25 -10.04
CA ASP A 236 -22.67 12.58 -9.71
C ASP A 236 -22.35 11.31 -8.91
N VAL A 237 -22.47 11.43 -7.60
CA VAL A 237 -22.16 10.36 -6.63
C VAL A 237 -23.07 9.16 -6.82
N ALA A 238 -24.35 9.38 -7.20
CA ALA A 238 -25.30 8.29 -7.38
C ALA A 238 -24.96 7.48 -8.62
N ALA A 239 -24.68 8.15 -9.75
CA ALA A 239 -24.26 7.50 -10.97
C ALA A 239 -22.95 6.74 -10.83
N ALA A 240 -21.95 7.34 -10.18
CA ALA A 240 -20.65 6.70 -9.94
C ALA A 240 -20.76 5.45 -9.04
N ARG A 241 -21.61 5.48 -8.02
CA ARG A 241 -21.89 4.31 -7.18
C ARG A 241 -22.62 3.21 -7.92
N GLN A 242 -23.59 3.57 -8.75
CA GLN A 242 -24.38 2.61 -9.54
C GLN A 242 -23.49 1.90 -10.57
N GLU A 243 -22.61 2.64 -11.27
CA GLU A 243 -21.64 2.08 -12.19
C GLU A 243 -20.69 1.11 -11.48
N ALA A 244 -20.13 1.51 -10.35
CA ALA A 244 -19.26 0.65 -9.55
C ALA A 244 -19.97 -0.64 -9.08
N GLN A 245 -21.21 -0.54 -8.61
CA GLN A 245 -22.01 -1.71 -8.19
C GLN A 245 -22.32 -2.65 -9.35
N ALA A 246 -22.59 -2.12 -10.54
CA ALA A 246 -22.83 -2.92 -11.74
C ALA A 246 -21.60 -3.75 -12.11
N VAL A 247 -20.41 -3.14 -12.12
CA VAL A 247 -19.14 -3.85 -12.42
C VAL A 247 -18.83 -4.90 -11.34
N ILE A 248 -19.07 -4.60 -10.06
CA ILE A 248 -18.90 -5.57 -8.96
C ILE A 248 -19.83 -6.77 -9.13
N ALA A 249 -21.09 -6.53 -9.47
CA ALA A 249 -22.08 -7.59 -9.67
C ALA A 249 -21.72 -8.48 -10.88
N GLN A 250 -21.24 -7.88 -11.95
CA GLN A 250 -20.79 -8.60 -13.15
C GLN A 250 -19.55 -9.46 -12.84
N ALA A 251 -18.55 -8.92 -12.13
CA ALA A 251 -17.37 -9.67 -11.72
C ALA A 251 -17.71 -10.85 -10.78
N ALA A 252 -18.70 -10.69 -9.91
CA ALA A 252 -19.18 -11.77 -9.04
C ALA A 252 -19.90 -12.89 -9.83
N ALA A 253 -20.65 -12.54 -10.88
CA ALA A 253 -21.34 -13.49 -11.74
C ALA A 253 -20.37 -14.35 -12.56
N VAL A 254 -19.30 -13.74 -13.12
CA VAL A 254 -18.26 -14.46 -13.90
C VAL A 254 -17.52 -15.49 -13.03
N SER A 255 -17.25 -15.17 -11.77
CA SER A 255 -16.55 -16.11 -10.88
C SER A 255 -17.39 -17.33 -10.46
N ALA A 256 -18.71 -17.29 -10.62
CA ALA A 256 -19.60 -18.40 -10.34
C ALA A 256 -19.63 -19.45 -11.47
N ASP A 257 -19.39 -19.03 -12.71
CA ASP A 257 -19.41 -19.93 -13.89
C ASP A 257 -18.04 -20.57 -14.21
N GLU A 258 -16.91 -20.04 -13.70
CA GLU A 258 -15.55 -20.53 -14.01
C GLU A 258 -15.01 -21.62 -13.07
N VAL A 259 -15.82 -22.30 -12.26
CA VAL A 259 -15.35 -23.41 -11.41
C VAL A 259 -15.36 -24.77 -12.17
N ALA A 260 -14.93 -24.78 -13.41
CA ALA A 260 -14.56 -26.01 -14.11
C ALA A 260 -13.07 -25.96 -14.50
N VAL A 261 -12.20 -26.23 -13.52
CA VAL A 261 -10.77 -26.42 -13.79
C VAL A 261 -10.62 -27.74 -14.57
N PRO A 262 -10.13 -27.77 -15.82
CA PRO A 262 -9.82 -29.00 -16.50
C PRO A 262 -8.69 -29.72 -15.72
N LYS A 263 -8.92 -30.98 -15.36
CA LYS A 263 -7.87 -31.83 -14.79
C LYS A 263 -6.76 -31.99 -15.83
N VAL A 264 -5.61 -31.42 -15.56
CA VAL A 264 -4.40 -31.68 -16.31
C VAL A 264 -3.84 -33.01 -15.82
N ASP A 265 -3.93 -34.08 -16.63
CA ASP A 265 -3.24 -35.35 -16.38
C ASP A 265 -1.73 -35.11 -16.51
N VAL A 266 -1.05 -35.13 -15.37
CA VAL A 266 0.41 -35.11 -15.33
C VAL A 266 0.88 -36.57 -15.53
N PRO A 267 1.59 -36.91 -16.62
CA PRO A 267 2.12 -38.29 -16.80
C PRO A 267 3.17 -38.57 -15.73
N ALA A 268 3.04 -39.74 -15.08
CA ALA A 268 3.97 -40.22 -14.06
C ALA A 268 5.38 -40.34 -14.65
N GLN A 269 6.33 -39.58 -14.12
CA GLN A 269 7.74 -39.77 -14.42
C GLN A 269 8.24 -41.07 -13.77
N THR A 270 8.51 -42.08 -14.60
CA THR A 270 9.20 -43.31 -14.18
C THR A 270 10.63 -42.97 -13.76
N ALA A 271 10.92 -43.13 -12.48
CA ALA A 271 12.27 -43.06 -11.94
C ALA A 271 13.12 -44.20 -12.55
N LYS A 272 14.07 -43.87 -13.42
CA LYS A 272 15.15 -44.77 -13.80
C LYS A 272 16.22 -44.74 -12.72
N THR A 273 16.22 -45.74 -11.86
CA THR A 273 17.36 -46.13 -11.02
C THR A 273 18.55 -46.47 -11.92
N ARG A 274 19.63 -45.68 -11.86
CA ARG A 274 20.95 -46.12 -12.33
C ARG A 274 21.64 -46.77 -11.14
N GLY A 275 21.81 -48.10 -11.23
CA GLY A 275 22.73 -48.84 -10.41
C GLY A 275 24.11 -48.90 -11.08
N ALA A 276 25.08 -49.14 -10.22
CA ALA A 276 26.52 -49.38 -10.36
C ALA A 276 27.40 -48.13 -10.32
#